data_5c95630556d334de21af99f3c2941014
#
_entry.id   5c95630556d334de21af99f3c2941014
#
_cell.length_a   1.000
_cell.length_b   1.000
_cell.length_c   1.000
_cell.angle_alpha   90.00
_cell.angle_beta   90.00
_cell.angle_gamma   90.00
#
_symmetry.space_group_name_H-M   'P 1'
#
loop_
_entity.id
_entity.type
_entity.pdbx_description
1 polymer ?
#
loop_
_entity_poly.entity_id
_entity_poly.type
_entity_poly.pdbx_seq_one_letter_code
_entity_poly.pdbx_strand_id
1 'polypeptide(L)'
;EAKTGYKVIAVWENGFRHITNNVRAINSPGDLKGIKLRTPKSKWRVKMFQSYGANPTPMAFSEVFTALKTGTMDGQENPYAQIASAKFQEVQKYLSITGHVYTPAYVTVHKDHWNKLPADVRKILEKSAKDTQKFVYKEAASLEKSLLGVIKGAGVKAVSYTHLTLPTTVS
;
A
#
# COMPACT_ATOMS: atom_id res chain seq x y z
N GLU A 1 21.73 -0.17 0.75
CA GLU A 1 22.36 1.11 0.36
C GLU A 1 23.50 0.95 -0.66
N ALA A 2 24.44 0.00 -0.46
CA ALA A 2 25.60 -0.16 -1.34
C ALA A 2 25.22 -0.54 -2.79
N LYS A 3 24.18 -1.37 -2.97
CA LYS A 3 23.74 -1.88 -4.27
C LYS A 3 22.77 -0.95 -5.03
N THR A 4 22.18 0.03 -4.36
CA THR A 4 21.08 0.84 -4.94
C THR A 4 21.47 2.30 -5.20
N GLY A 5 22.60 2.77 -4.65
CA GLY A 5 22.99 4.18 -4.70
C GLY A 5 22.15 5.11 -3.82
N TYR A 6 21.17 4.59 -3.08
CA TYR A 6 20.33 5.37 -2.18
C TYR A 6 20.77 5.23 -0.73
N LYS A 7 20.57 6.31 0.06
CA LYS A 7 20.69 6.36 1.51
C LYS A 7 19.30 6.56 2.10
N VAL A 8 18.94 5.78 3.13
CA VAL A 8 17.72 6.00 3.93
C VAL A 8 18.06 6.96 5.06
N ILE A 9 17.34 8.07 5.18
CA ILE A 9 17.55 9.08 6.23
C ILE A 9 16.46 9.06 7.31
N ALA A 10 15.27 8.53 7.00
CA ALA A 10 14.20 8.25 7.97
C ALA A 10 13.28 7.14 7.45
N VAL A 11 12.47 6.60 8.38
CA VAL A 11 11.40 5.65 8.06
C VAL A 11 10.10 6.23 8.61
N TRP A 12 9.13 6.44 7.74
CA TRP A 12 7.81 6.99 8.07
C TRP A 12 6.73 5.94 7.93
N GLU A 13 5.51 6.27 8.36
CA GLU A 13 4.35 5.40 8.22
C GLU A 13 3.79 5.45 6.79
N ASN A 14 3.45 4.28 6.25
CA ASN A 14 2.63 4.15 5.07
C ASN A 14 1.36 3.32 5.38
N GLY A 15 1.48 2.26 6.17
CA GLY A 15 0.38 1.53 6.78
C GLY A 15 0.18 0.11 6.30
N PHE A 16 -0.80 -0.54 6.92
CA PHE A 16 -1.31 -1.84 6.50
C PHE A 16 -2.10 -1.71 5.20
N ARG A 17 -1.92 -2.71 4.34
CA ARG A 17 -2.55 -2.75 3.03
C ARG A 17 -3.79 -3.62 3.06
N HIS A 18 -4.83 -3.15 2.35
CA HIS A 18 -6.13 -3.79 2.22
C HIS A 18 -6.48 -3.94 0.75
N ILE A 19 -7.43 -4.82 0.44
CA ILE A 19 -7.80 -5.15 -0.94
C ILE A 19 -9.12 -4.45 -1.28
N THR A 20 -9.16 -3.73 -2.41
CA THR A 20 -10.44 -3.31 -3.03
C THR A 20 -10.66 -4.04 -4.34
N ASN A 21 -11.91 -4.35 -4.68
CA ASN A 21 -12.26 -4.96 -5.96
C ASN A 21 -13.73 -4.76 -6.33
N ASN A 22 -14.09 -5.08 -7.59
CA ASN A 22 -15.46 -4.96 -8.13
C ASN A 22 -16.22 -6.28 -8.22
N VAL A 23 -15.58 -7.40 -7.87
CA VAL A 23 -16.14 -8.75 -8.11
C VAL A 23 -16.88 -9.27 -6.89
N ARG A 24 -16.22 -9.32 -5.71
CA ARG A 24 -16.76 -9.89 -4.47
C ARG A 24 -16.00 -9.46 -3.23
N ALA A 25 -16.63 -9.65 -2.07
CA ALA A 25 -15.90 -9.59 -0.79
C ALA A 25 -14.83 -10.69 -0.71
N ILE A 26 -13.66 -10.38 -0.16
CA ILE A 26 -12.58 -11.35 0.08
C ILE A 26 -12.58 -11.67 1.57
N ASN A 27 -13.07 -12.85 1.92
CA ASN A 27 -13.14 -13.37 3.28
C ASN A 27 -12.09 -14.47 3.55
N SER A 28 -11.49 -15.01 2.49
CA SER A 28 -10.45 -16.02 2.54
C SER A 28 -9.45 -15.82 1.38
N PRO A 29 -8.24 -16.35 1.45
CA PRO A 29 -7.31 -16.31 0.31
C PRO A 29 -7.92 -16.92 -0.96
N GLY A 30 -8.74 -17.96 -0.83
CA GLY A 30 -9.43 -18.61 -1.95
C GLY A 30 -10.38 -17.70 -2.74
N ASP A 31 -10.93 -16.66 -2.09
CA ASP A 31 -11.80 -15.69 -2.75
C ASP A 31 -11.07 -14.81 -3.76
N LEU A 32 -9.73 -14.80 -3.71
CA LEU A 32 -8.88 -14.10 -4.68
C LEU A 32 -8.77 -14.85 -6.01
N LYS A 33 -9.21 -16.11 -6.08
CA LYS A 33 -9.10 -16.93 -7.30
C LYS A 33 -9.71 -16.23 -8.51
N GLY A 34 -8.89 -16.05 -9.54
CA GLY A 34 -9.28 -15.47 -10.83
C GLY A 34 -9.39 -13.93 -10.84
N ILE A 35 -9.26 -13.23 -9.70
CA ILE A 35 -9.32 -11.77 -9.67
C ILE A 35 -8.10 -11.17 -10.35
N LYS A 36 -8.33 -10.29 -11.34
CA LYS A 36 -7.30 -9.48 -11.99
C LYS A 36 -6.90 -8.37 -11.00
N LEU A 37 -5.88 -8.64 -10.20
CA LEU A 37 -5.45 -7.75 -9.12
C LEU A 37 -4.24 -6.92 -9.55
N ARG A 38 -4.38 -5.61 -9.59
CA ARG A 38 -3.21 -4.74 -9.77
C ARG A 38 -2.31 -4.82 -8.54
N THR A 39 -1.02 -4.96 -8.75
CA THR A 39 0.01 -4.88 -7.71
C THR A 39 1.06 -3.81 -8.05
N PRO A 40 1.80 -3.28 -7.07
CA PRO A 40 3.00 -2.52 -7.38
C PRO A 40 4.05 -3.42 -8.08
N LYS A 41 5.03 -2.81 -8.73
CA LYS A 41 6.13 -3.52 -9.42
C LYS A 41 7.05 -4.21 -8.40
N SER A 42 6.59 -5.34 -7.84
CA SER A 42 7.30 -6.15 -6.86
C SER A 42 7.09 -7.64 -7.15
N LYS A 43 8.18 -8.34 -7.43
CA LYS A 43 8.14 -9.80 -7.69
C LYS A 43 7.56 -10.59 -6.52
N TRP A 44 7.80 -10.15 -5.29
CA TRP A 44 7.29 -10.82 -4.09
C TRP A 44 5.79 -10.63 -3.93
N ARG A 45 5.27 -9.42 -4.26
CA ARG A 45 3.85 -9.16 -4.24
C ARG A 45 3.10 -9.98 -5.28
N VAL A 46 3.67 -10.07 -6.49
CA VAL A 46 3.13 -10.93 -7.56
C VAL A 46 3.09 -12.38 -7.10
N LYS A 47 4.20 -12.95 -6.60
CA LYS A 47 4.23 -14.34 -6.12
C LYS A 47 3.22 -14.61 -5.01
N MET A 48 3.10 -13.69 -4.05
CA MET A 48 2.15 -13.82 -2.95
C MET A 48 0.71 -13.93 -3.45
N PHE A 49 0.27 -13.03 -4.32
CA PHE A 49 -1.10 -13.08 -4.84
C PHE A 49 -1.34 -14.22 -5.82
N GLN A 50 -0.31 -14.63 -6.58
CA GLN A 50 -0.39 -15.85 -7.39
C GLN A 50 -0.62 -17.10 -6.52
N SER A 51 0.04 -17.21 -5.35
CA SER A 51 -0.16 -18.33 -4.44
C SER A 51 -1.57 -18.40 -3.85
N TYR A 52 -2.30 -17.28 -3.85
CA TYR A 52 -3.71 -17.20 -3.46
C TYR A 52 -4.67 -17.40 -4.65
N GLY A 53 -4.15 -17.68 -5.86
CA GLY A 53 -4.93 -17.93 -7.06
C GLY A 53 -5.42 -16.69 -7.79
N ALA A 54 -4.99 -15.50 -7.40
CA ALA A 54 -5.26 -14.27 -8.15
C ALA A 54 -4.45 -14.19 -9.44
N ASN A 55 -4.85 -13.30 -10.34
CA ASN A 55 -4.12 -12.91 -11.54
C ASN A 55 -3.46 -11.53 -11.32
N PRO A 56 -2.32 -11.44 -10.60
CA PRO A 56 -1.69 -10.18 -10.28
C PRO A 56 -0.97 -9.58 -11.49
N THR A 57 -1.21 -8.30 -11.74
CA THR A 57 -0.55 -7.53 -12.81
C THR A 57 0.20 -6.35 -12.21
N PRO A 58 1.55 -6.30 -12.33
CA PRO A 58 2.34 -5.15 -11.91
C PRO A 58 2.05 -3.93 -12.79
N MET A 59 1.70 -2.79 -12.14
CA MET A 59 1.32 -1.56 -12.86
C MET A 59 1.74 -0.34 -12.06
N ALA A 60 2.13 0.76 -12.74
CA ALA A 60 2.43 2.02 -12.08
C ALA A 60 1.19 2.59 -11.35
N PHE A 61 1.40 3.29 -10.23
CA PHE A 61 0.29 3.78 -9.40
C PHE A 61 -0.61 4.77 -10.16
N SER A 62 -0.03 5.61 -11.00
CA SER A 62 -0.74 6.59 -11.83
C SER A 62 -1.74 5.99 -12.84
N GLU A 63 -1.57 4.72 -13.19
CA GLU A 63 -2.41 4.02 -14.17
C GLU A 63 -3.61 3.31 -13.52
N VAL A 64 -3.59 3.16 -12.18
CA VAL A 64 -4.51 2.27 -11.45
C VAL A 64 -5.95 2.73 -11.53
N PHE A 65 -6.21 4.03 -11.32
CA PHE A 65 -7.59 4.55 -11.34
C PHE A 65 -8.28 4.24 -12.68
N THR A 66 -7.60 4.51 -13.80
CA THR A 66 -8.13 4.23 -15.14
C THR A 66 -8.34 2.74 -15.34
N ALA A 67 -7.39 1.90 -14.94
CA ALA A 67 -7.50 0.44 -15.09
C ALA A 67 -8.69 -0.15 -14.28
N LEU A 68 -8.95 0.39 -13.08
CA LEU A 68 -10.12 0.00 -12.29
C LEU A 68 -11.42 0.50 -12.89
N LYS A 69 -11.45 1.76 -13.36
CA LYS A 69 -12.62 2.39 -13.97
C LYS A 69 -13.06 1.69 -15.26
N THR A 70 -12.12 1.26 -16.08
CA THR A 70 -12.38 0.55 -17.36
C THR A 70 -12.60 -0.95 -17.20
N GLY A 71 -12.39 -1.52 -16.00
CA GLY A 71 -12.49 -2.96 -15.76
C GLY A 71 -11.32 -3.77 -16.33
N THR A 72 -10.24 -3.11 -16.78
CA THR A 72 -8.98 -3.78 -17.14
C THR A 72 -8.43 -4.54 -15.94
N MET A 73 -8.52 -3.95 -14.75
CA MET A 73 -8.26 -4.60 -13.47
C MET A 73 -9.55 -4.67 -12.65
N ASP A 74 -9.76 -5.79 -11.95
CA ASP A 74 -10.89 -5.97 -11.07
C ASP A 74 -10.68 -5.29 -9.72
N GLY A 75 -9.42 -5.22 -9.27
CA GLY A 75 -9.07 -4.68 -7.96
C GLY A 75 -7.61 -4.28 -7.82
N GLN A 76 -7.30 -3.76 -6.65
CA GLN A 76 -5.96 -3.33 -6.24
C GLN A 76 -5.77 -3.53 -4.73
N GLU A 77 -4.57 -3.30 -4.21
CA GLU A 77 -4.26 -3.36 -2.79
C GLU A 77 -3.40 -2.16 -2.37
N ASN A 78 -3.83 -1.46 -1.32
CA ASN A 78 -3.16 -0.29 -0.76
C ASN A 78 -3.66 0.01 0.67
N PRO A 79 -2.93 0.84 1.45
CA PRO A 79 -3.47 1.45 2.66
C PRO A 79 -4.64 2.41 2.36
N TYR A 80 -5.44 2.71 3.37
CA TYR A 80 -6.61 3.62 3.22
C TYR A 80 -6.22 4.99 2.68
N ALA A 81 -5.07 5.52 3.09
CA ALA A 81 -4.61 6.83 2.62
C ALA A 81 -4.44 6.88 1.10
N GLN A 82 -3.87 5.85 0.50
CA GLN A 82 -3.72 5.76 -0.95
C GLN A 82 -5.04 5.46 -1.65
N ILE A 83 -5.91 4.64 -1.05
CA ILE A 83 -7.26 4.38 -1.60
C ILE A 83 -8.05 5.68 -1.67
N ALA A 84 -8.06 6.46 -0.58
CA ALA A 84 -8.80 7.71 -0.51
C ALA A 84 -8.21 8.82 -1.39
N SER A 85 -6.88 9.03 -1.34
CA SER A 85 -6.20 10.09 -2.11
C SER A 85 -6.27 9.88 -3.61
N ALA A 86 -6.21 8.62 -4.06
CA ALA A 86 -6.35 8.26 -5.48
C ALA A 86 -7.82 8.03 -5.89
N LYS A 87 -8.77 8.25 -4.98
CA LYS A 87 -10.21 8.12 -5.21
C LYS A 87 -10.67 6.75 -5.71
N PHE A 88 -9.94 5.68 -5.32
CA PHE A 88 -10.30 4.33 -5.76
C PHE A 88 -11.69 3.91 -5.27
N GLN A 89 -12.18 4.47 -4.15
CA GLN A 89 -13.53 4.26 -3.65
C GLN A 89 -14.63 4.69 -4.63
N GLU A 90 -14.34 5.58 -5.59
CA GLU A 90 -15.31 5.99 -6.62
C GLU A 90 -15.49 4.93 -7.73
N VAL A 91 -14.55 3.99 -7.84
CA VAL A 91 -14.50 2.97 -8.91
C VAL A 91 -14.39 1.53 -8.38
N GLN A 92 -14.57 1.33 -7.06
CA GLN A 92 -14.50 0.03 -6.41
C GLN A 92 -15.74 -0.24 -5.56
N LYS A 93 -16.23 -1.48 -5.54
CA LYS A 93 -17.47 -1.88 -4.85
C LYS A 93 -17.22 -2.49 -3.48
N TYR A 94 -16.12 -3.20 -3.30
CA TYR A 94 -15.78 -3.94 -2.08
C TYR A 94 -14.43 -3.49 -1.53
N LEU A 95 -14.36 -3.37 -0.22
CA LEU A 95 -13.11 -3.22 0.55
C LEU A 95 -13.03 -4.40 1.52
N SER A 96 -12.03 -5.23 1.39
CA SER A 96 -11.70 -6.28 2.37
C SER A 96 -10.53 -5.81 3.23
N ILE A 97 -10.81 -5.66 4.53
CA ILE A 97 -9.84 -5.16 5.52
C ILE A 97 -8.91 -6.31 5.89
N THR A 98 -7.99 -6.64 5.01
CA THR A 98 -7.14 -7.82 5.11
C THR A 98 -5.89 -7.60 5.95
N GLY A 99 -5.33 -6.40 6.00
CA GLY A 99 -4.07 -6.13 6.70
C GLY A 99 -2.90 -7.05 6.28
N HIS A 100 -2.95 -7.57 5.06
CA HIS A 100 -2.10 -8.66 4.56
C HIS A 100 -0.62 -8.31 4.46
N VAL A 101 -0.27 -7.03 4.41
CA VAL A 101 1.11 -6.54 4.41
C VAL A 101 1.18 -5.17 5.09
N TYR A 102 2.12 -5.00 5.99
CA TYR A 102 2.56 -3.71 6.47
C TYR A 102 3.65 -3.16 5.56
N THR A 103 3.58 -1.88 5.20
CA THR A 103 4.60 -1.20 4.40
C THR A 103 5.02 0.10 5.06
N PRO A 104 6.31 0.26 5.42
CA PRO A 104 6.85 1.56 5.81
C PRO A 104 7.06 2.45 4.58
N ALA A 105 7.15 3.76 4.79
CA ALA A 105 7.61 4.73 3.82
C ALA A 105 9.07 5.10 4.12
N TYR A 106 9.97 4.89 3.16
CA TYR A 106 11.38 5.21 3.31
C TYR A 106 11.66 6.60 2.76
N VAL A 107 12.18 7.50 3.58
CA VAL A 107 12.72 8.79 3.12
C VAL A 107 14.13 8.54 2.60
N THR A 108 14.29 8.63 1.29
CA THR A 108 15.55 8.26 0.63
C THR A 108 16.15 9.43 -0.13
N VAL A 109 17.47 9.46 -0.19
CA VAL A 109 18.26 10.41 -0.97
C VAL A 109 19.27 9.66 -1.84
N HIS A 110 19.58 10.16 -3.03
CA HIS A 110 20.67 9.60 -3.83
C HIS A 110 22.02 9.98 -3.23
N LYS A 111 22.91 9.02 -3.04
CA LYS A 111 24.20 9.22 -2.35
C LYS A 111 25.07 10.28 -2.97
N ASP A 112 25.15 10.32 -4.30
CA ASP A 112 26.02 11.29 -4.98
C ASP A 112 25.53 12.72 -4.79
N HIS A 113 24.21 12.93 -4.82
CA HIS A 113 23.62 14.25 -4.52
C HIS A 113 23.79 14.59 -3.05
N TRP A 114 23.56 13.63 -2.17
CA TRP A 114 23.72 13.79 -0.74
C TRP A 114 25.15 14.23 -0.36
N ASN A 115 26.15 13.57 -0.94
CA ASN A 115 27.56 13.84 -0.64
C ASN A 115 28.04 15.22 -1.15
N LYS A 116 27.34 15.80 -2.13
CA LYS A 116 27.61 17.15 -2.63
C LYS A 116 27.04 18.26 -1.75
N LEU A 117 26.09 17.92 -0.86
CA LEU A 117 25.51 18.90 0.07
C LEU A 117 26.50 19.27 1.17
N PRO A 118 26.55 20.54 1.64
CA PRO A 118 27.29 20.96 2.82
C PRO A 118 26.92 20.11 4.05
N ALA A 119 27.86 19.92 4.97
CA ALA A 119 27.67 19.02 6.11
C ALA A 119 26.55 19.48 7.06
N ASP A 120 26.44 20.79 7.26
CA ASP A 120 25.36 21.42 8.05
C ASP A 120 23.98 21.20 7.43
N VAL A 121 23.85 21.34 6.10
CA VAL A 121 22.60 21.06 5.36
C VAL A 121 22.21 19.59 5.52
N ARG A 122 23.15 18.65 5.37
CA ARG A 122 22.88 17.22 5.57
C ARG A 122 22.38 16.94 6.99
N LYS A 123 23.02 17.55 8.00
CA LYS A 123 22.61 17.40 9.41
C LYS A 123 21.19 17.93 9.66
N ILE A 124 20.85 19.08 9.07
CA ILE A 124 19.50 19.65 9.16
C ILE A 124 18.48 18.72 8.52
N LEU A 125 18.72 18.23 7.31
CA LEU A 125 17.81 17.34 6.60
C LEU A 125 17.59 16.01 7.33
N GLU A 126 18.67 15.38 7.85
CA GLU A 126 18.54 14.16 8.66
C GLU A 126 17.73 14.40 9.94
N LYS A 127 18.01 15.51 10.64
CA LYS A 127 17.27 15.88 11.84
C LYS A 127 15.80 16.11 11.53
N SER A 128 15.48 16.93 10.53
CA SER A 128 14.11 17.22 10.13
C SER A 128 13.35 15.95 9.73
N ALA A 129 13.96 15.07 8.93
CA ALA A 129 13.33 13.82 8.52
C ALA A 129 13.02 12.90 9.72
N LYS A 130 13.90 12.85 10.73
CA LYS A 130 13.69 12.09 11.97
C LYS A 130 12.66 12.73 12.90
N ASP A 131 12.71 14.05 13.07
CA ASP A 131 11.76 14.77 13.93
C ASP A 131 10.33 14.65 13.40
N THR A 132 10.18 14.73 12.07
CA THR A 132 8.88 14.56 11.40
C THR A 132 8.30 13.14 11.57
N GLN A 133 9.13 12.14 11.84
CA GLN A 133 8.67 10.74 11.96
C GLN A 133 7.55 10.59 13.00
N LYS A 134 7.71 11.15 14.19
CA LYS A 134 6.70 11.06 15.25
C LYS A 134 5.36 11.69 14.85
N PHE A 135 5.43 12.82 14.16
CA PHE A 135 4.25 13.50 13.61
C PHE A 135 3.53 12.60 12.59
N VAL A 136 4.27 12.06 11.61
CA VAL A 136 3.69 11.19 10.57
C VAL A 136 3.04 9.94 11.16
N TYR A 137 3.66 9.29 12.14
CA TYR A 137 3.06 8.13 12.82
C TYR A 137 1.76 8.48 13.54
N LYS A 138 1.75 9.62 14.25
CA LYS A 138 0.56 10.10 14.96
C LYS A 138 -0.58 10.43 14.00
N GLU A 139 -0.28 11.17 12.93
CA GLU A 139 -1.28 11.57 11.92
C GLU A 139 -1.81 10.34 11.16
N ALA A 140 -0.95 9.42 10.74
CA ALA A 140 -1.37 8.19 10.08
C ALA A 140 -2.34 7.37 10.95
N ALA A 141 -2.03 7.20 12.24
CA ALA A 141 -2.91 6.48 13.17
C ALA A 141 -4.26 7.21 13.38
N SER A 142 -4.27 8.55 13.44
CA SER A 142 -5.50 9.33 13.60
C SER A 142 -6.38 9.30 12.34
N LEU A 143 -5.76 9.31 11.17
CA LEU A 143 -6.46 9.30 9.88
C LEU A 143 -7.07 7.93 9.54
N GLU A 144 -6.56 6.83 10.06
CA GLU A 144 -6.98 5.50 9.64
C GLU A 144 -8.49 5.26 9.81
N LYS A 145 -9.06 5.66 10.95
CA LYS A 145 -10.51 5.56 11.20
C LYS A 145 -11.34 6.50 10.31
N SER A 146 -10.90 7.74 10.15
CA SER A 146 -11.60 8.73 9.35
C SER A 146 -11.60 8.36 7.87
N LEU A 147 -10.47 7.88 7.33
CA LEU A 147 -10.35 7.45 5.95
C LEU A 147 -11.19 6.21 5.64
N LEU A 148 -11.30 5.26 6.58
CA LEU A 148 -12.23 4.15 6.44
C LEU A 148 -13.68 4.66 6.35
N GLY A 149 -14.03 5.68 7.13
CA GLY A 149 -15.33 6.36 7.06
C GLY A 149 -15.59 6.99 5.69
N VAL A 150 -14.60 7.69 5.13
CA VAL A 150 -14.68 8.28 3.78
C VAL A 150 -14.91 7.20 2.71
N ILE A 151 -14.15 6.09 2.76
CA ILE A 151 -14.28 5.00 1.80
C ILE A 151 -15.67 4.36 1.89
N LYS A 152 -16.17 4.10 3.10
CA LYS A 152 -17.54 3.56 3.30
C LYS A 152 -18.61 4.54 2.85
N GLY A 153 -18.44 5.83 3.15
CA GLY A 153 -19.37 6.90 2.76
C GLY A 153 -19.53 7.05 1.24
N ALA A 154 -18.54 6.62 0.46
CA ALA A 154 -18.63 6.54 -1.00
C ALA A 154 -19.44 5.32 -1.51
N GLY A 155 -20.03 4.51 -0.62
CA GLY A 155 -20.85 3.35 -0.99
C GLY A 155 -20.07 2.04 -1.11
N VAL A 156 -18.78 2.03 -0.75
CA VAL A 156 -17.96 0.80 -0.77
C VAL A 156 -18.38 -0.13 0.37
N LYS A 157 -18.71 -1.38 0.04
CA LYS A 157 -19.04 -2.43 1.01
C LYS A 157 -17.76 -2.91 1.68
N ALA A 158 -17.52 -2.49 2.94
CA ALA A 158 -16.38 -2.91 3.71
C ALA A 158 -16.70 -4.18 4.50
N VAL A 159 -15.83 -5.19 4.40
CA VAL A 159 -15.87 -6.41 5.21
C VAL A 159 -14.63 -6.51 6.07
N SER A 160 -14.83 -6.80 7.35
CA SER A 160 -13.71 -7.07 8.27
C SER A 160 -13.31 -8.52 8.14
N TYR A 161 -12.02 -8.74 8.01
CA TYR A 161 -11.44 -10.07 7.93
C TYR A 161 -11.11 -10.56 9.35
N THR A 162 -11.73 -11.64 9.79
CA THR A 162 -11.50 -12.13 11.16
C THR A 162 -10.33 -13.10 11.30
N HIS A 163 -9.87 -13.74 10.23
CA HIS A 163 -8.76 -14.69 10.29
C HIS A 163 -8.00 -14.84 8.96
N LEU A 164 -6.91 -14.09 8.77
CA LEU A 164 -5.78 -14.52 7.95
C LEU A 164 -4.71 -15.10 8.89
N THR A 165 -4.94 -16.30 9.41
CA THR A 165 -3.81 -17.12 9.79
C THR A 165 -3.14 -17.59 8.51
N LEU A 166 -1.96 -17.04 8.21
CA LEU A 166 -1.08 -17.62 7.20
C LEU A 166 -0.91 -19.11 7.53
N PRO A 167 -0.93 -20.01 6.51
CA PRO A 167 -0.53 -21.38 6.74
C PRO A 167 0.87 -21.38 7.34
N THR A 168 1.02 -21.92 8.54
CA THR A 168 2.28 -22.00 9.30
C THR A 168 3.24 -23.06 8.74
N THR A 169 3.03 -23.54 7.54
CA THR A 169 3.89 -24.52 6.90
C THR A 169 4.51 -23.95 5.63
N VAL A 170 5.66 -23.31 5.80
CA VAL A 170 6.68 -23.28 4.75
C VAL A 170 7.56 -24.49 5.00
N SER A 171 7.24 -25.59 4.35
CA SER A 171 8.18 -26.69 4.16
C SER A 171 9.09 -26.38 2.98
#